data_f1767f82eab46aedac2df80bb8a4a32e
#
_entry.id   f1767f82eab46aedac2df80bb8a4a32e
#
_cell.length_a   1.000
_cell.length_b   1.000
_cell.length_c   1.000
_cell.angle_alpha   90.00
_cell.angle_beta   90.00
_cell.angle_gamma   90.00
#
_symmetry.space_group_name_H-M   'P 1'
#
loop_
_entity.id
_entity.type
_entity.pdbx_description
1 polymer ?
#
loop_
_entity_poly.entity_id
_entity_poly.type
_entity_poly.pdbx_seq_one_letter_code
_entity_poly.pdbx_strand_id
1 'polypeptide(L)'
;YMTALQTLMFMLALRQFFLLDLRRDAGWLLLAGALWNRLRYTRRSRAAIQHEKERSEDLLHNILPIEVAAELKAKGHADAKHFDQVTMLFTDFKGFTQVSELLTPTELVEELNVCFKAFDVIMGTHRIEKIKTIGDAYMAAGGVPEPRDGAVRDTVLAALDMQTFMQRRYVERVRAGLPGFQMRVGLHTGPVVAGIVGVKKFAYDIWGDTVNTASRMESSGEVGQVNISEATYVLVKDEPDLAFKARGKVQAKGKGELEMYFVNWKSATVRRPTDHGA
;
A
#
# COMPACT_ATOMS: atom_id res chain seq x y z
N TYR A 1 -7.78 37.51 5.59
CA TYR A 1 -8.86 38.53 5.71
C TYR A 1 -9.45 38.61 7.12
N MET A 2 -9.72 37.50 7.80
CA MET A 2 -10.26 37.50 9.18
C MET A 2 -9.31 38.08 10.23
N THR A 3 -8.01 37.93 10.09
CA THR A 3 -7.01 38.50 11.01
C THR A 3 -6.91 40.03 10.93
N ALA A 4 -7.01 40.61 9.73
CA ALA A 4 -7.00 42.05 9.54
C ALA A 4 -8.25 42.74 10.14
N LEU A 5 -9.41 42.14 9.98
CA LEU A 5 -10.66 42.64 10.57
C LEU A 5 -10.65 42.59 12.11
N GLN A 6 -10.06 41.56 12.69
CA GLN A 6 -9.92 41.41 14.13
C GLN A 6 -8.92 42.42 14.73
N THR A 7 -7.83 42.69 14.02
CA THR A 7 -6.86 43.72 14.39
C THR A 7 -7.48 45.11 14.31
N LEU A 8 -8.27 45.37 13.26
CA LEU A 8 -8.98 46.63 13.09
C LEU A 8 -10.01 46.87 14.22
N MET A 9 -10.79 45.85 14.57
CA MET A 9 -11.75 45.91 15.66
C MET A 9 -11.08 46.16 17.03
N PHE A 10 -9.91 45.57 17.25
CA PHE A 10 -9.13 45.82 18.46
C PHE A 10 -8.56 47.25 18.50
N MET A 11 -8.06 47.76 17.36
CA MET A 11 -7.56 49.14 17.25
C MET A 11 -8.70 50.18 17.39
N LEU A 12 -9.89 49.91 16.88
CA LEU A 12 -11.06 50.73 17.07
C LEU A 12 -11.53 50.76 18.53
N ALA A 13 -11.54 49.61 19.20
CA ALA A 13 -11.85 49.51 20.62
C ALA A 13 -10.81 50.28 21.49
N LEU A 14 -9.52 50.20 21.15
CA LEU A 14 -8.45 50.97 21.80
C LEU A 14 -8.63 52.49 21.57
N ARG A 15 -8.99 52.93 20.34
CA ARG A 15 -9.24 54.35 20.02
C ARG A 15 -10.41 54.90 20.79
N GLN A 16 -11.52 54.16 20.89
CA GLN A 16 -12.66 54.57 21.73
C GLN A 16 -12.32 54.58 23.21
N PHE A 17 -11.44 53.69 23.70
CA PHE A 17 -10.98 53.67 25.09
C PHE A 17 -10.18 54.90 25.47
N PHE A 18 -9.35 55.44 24.59
CA PHE A 18 -8.59 56.69 24.84
C PHE A 18 -9.48 57.95 24.79
N LEU A 19 -10.74 57.82 24.25
CA LEU A 19 -11.68 58.92 24.18
C LEU A 19 -12.77 58.85 25.27
N LEU A 20 -12.82 57.81 26.08
CA LEU A 20 -13.84 57.60 27.12
C LEU A 20 -13.15 57.42 28.48
N ASP A 21 -13.89 57.88 29.54
CA ASP A 21 -13.44 57.95 30.93
C ASP A 21 -12.90 56.58 31.45
N LEU A 22 -11.60 56.52 31.67
CA LEU A 22 -10.79 55.32 32.02
C LEU A 22 -11.38 54.42 33.12
N ARG A 23 -12.23 54.95 34.01
CA ARG A 23 -12.82 54.17 35.13
C ARG A 23 -14.06 53.34 34.72
N ARG A 24 -14.73 53.71 33.67
CA ARG A 24 -16.00 53.09 33.26
C ARG A 24 -15.83 51.90 32.33
N ASP A 25 -14.74 51.86 31.55
CA ASP A 25 -14.57 50.89 30.48
C ASP A 25 -13.49 49.82 30.71
N ALA A 26 -12.77 49.86 31.83
CA ALA A 26 -11.78 48.82 32.20
C ALA A 26 -12.40 47.41 32.25
N GLY A 27 -13.67 47.31 32.64
CA GLY A 27 -14.41 46.05 32.64
C GLY A 27 -14.61 45.42 31.25
N TRP A 28 -14.87 46.26 30.25
CA TRP A 28 -15.06 45.79 28.87
C TRP A 28 -13.78 45.31 28.23
N LEU A 29 -12.66 45.93 28.54
CA LEU A 29 -11.33 45.48 28.08
C LEU A 29 -10.90 44.14 28.69
N LEU A 30 -11.19 43.96 29.98
CA LEU A 30 -10.94 42.69 30.64
C LEU A 30 -11.83 41.59 30.05
N LEU A 31 -13.10 41.86 29.79
CA LEU A 31 -14.01 40.94 29.15
C LEU A 31 -13.60 40.62 27.69
N ALA A 32 -13.21 41.64 26.90
CA ALA A 32 -12.74 41.46 25.54
C ALA A 32 -11.42 40.64 25.52
N GLY A 33 -10.49 40.91 26.43
CA GLY A 33 -9.25 40.15 26.59
C GLY A 33 -9.50 38.69 27.01
N ALA A 34 -10.41 38.47 27.95
CA ALA A 34 -10.80 37.15 28.41
C ALA A 34 -11.49 36.36 27.25
N LEU A 35 -12.41 37.00 26.51
CA LEU A 35 -13.06 36.41 25.35
C LEU A 35 -12.06 36.08 24.22
N TRP A 36 -11.13 37.00 23.94
CA TRP A 36 -10.05 36.80 22.99
C TRP A 36 -9.18 35.61 23.36
N ASN A 37 -8.76 35.53 24.62
CA ASN A 37 -7.96 34.44 25.15
C ASN A 37 -8.70 33.10 25.07
N ARG A 38 -9.99 33.08 25.40
CA ARG A 38 -10.85 31.91 25.28
C ARG A 38 -11.00 31.46 23.83
N LEU A 39 -11.25 32.41 22.91
CA LEU A 39 -11.35 32.11 21.46
C LEU A 39 -10.01 31.59 20.91
N ARG A 40 -8.90 32.19 21.30
CA ARG A 40 -7.56 31.75 20.91
C ARG A 40 -7.23 30.35 21.44
N TYR A 41 -7.58 30.10 22.70
CA TYR A 41 -7.41 28.77 23.32
C TYR A 41 -8.26 27.71 22.64
N THR A 42 -9.54 27.97 22.41
CA THR A 42 -10.45 27.02 21.74
C THR A 42 -10.03 26.73 20.29
N ARG A 43 -9.52 27.72 19.54
CA ARG A 43 -8.98 27.51 18.18
C ARG A 43 -7.73 26.63 18.20
N ARG A 44 -6.80 26.89 19.13
CA ARG A 44 -5.57 26.06 19.27
C ARG A 44 -5.93 24.63 19.68
N SER A 45 -6.82 24.47 20.63
CA SER A 45 -7.27 23.15 21.09
C SER A 45 -7.97 22.38 19.97
N ARG A 46 -8.84 23.03 19.17
CA ARG A 46 -9.48 22.39 18.01
C ARG A 46 -8.49 21.99 16.94
N ALA A 47 -7.51 22.83 16.62
CA ALA A 47 -6.46 22.52 15.67
C ALA A 47 -5.60 21.34 16.10
N ALA A 48 -5.26 21.26 17.40
CA ALA A 48 -4.50 20.15 17.96
C ALA A 48 -5.29 18.82 17.92
N ILE A 49 -6.58 18.86 18.29
CA ILE A 49 -7.48 17.70 18.21
C ILE A 49 -7.65 17.23 16.76
N GLN A 50 -7.81 18.17 15.82
CA GLN A 50 -7.95 17.84 14.41
C GLN A 50 -6.68 17.19 13.85
N HIS A 51 -5.51 17.73 14.17
CA HIS A 51 -4.22 17.16 13.75
C HIS A 51 -4.00 15.75 14.32
N GLU A 52 -4.33 15.55 15.61
CA GLU A 52 -4.23 14.22 16.24
C GLU A 52 -5.20 13.22 15.62
N LYS A 53 -6.41 13.68 15.27
CA LYS A 53 -7.40 12.86 14.55
C LYS A 53 -6.88 12.44 13.18
N GLU A 54 -6.36 13.38 12.38
CA GLU A 54 -5.78 13.11 11.05
C GLU A 54 -4.62 12.11 11.16
N ARG A 55 -3.71 12.33 12.10
CA ARG A 55 -2.60 11.40 12.33
C ARG A 55 -3.06 9.99 12.73
N SER A 56 -4.09 9.90 13.58
CA SER A 56 -4.67 8.62 13.96
C SER A 56 -5.37 7.92 12.78
N GLU A 57 -6.01 8.69 11.90
CA GLU A 57 -6.62 8.16 10.67
C GLU A 57 -5.58 7.66 9.69
N ASP A 58 -4.50 8.41 9.47
CA ASP A 58 -3.39 7.98 8.62
C ASP A 58 -2.74 6.69 9.13
N LEU A 59 -2.51 6.57 10.43
CA LEU A 59 -1.99 5.34 11.03
C LEU A 59 -2.94 4.15 10.85
N LEU A 60 -4.25 4.36 10.94
CA LEU A 60 -5.23 3.31 10.73
C LEU A 60 -5.28 2.87 9.26
N HIS A 61 -5.21 3.81 8.31
CA HIS A 61 -5.20 3.52 6.87
C HIS A 61 -3.91 2.84 6.40
N ASN A 62 -2.82 2.94 7.17
CA ASN A 62 -1.59 2.15 6.94
C ASN A 62 -1.72 0.68 7.38
N ILE A 63 -2.77 0.33 8.12
CA ILE A 63 -2.99 -1.02 8.64
C ILE A 63 -4.18 -1.69 7.96
N LEU A 64 -5.22 -0.92 7.62
CA LEU A 64 -6.47 -1.40 7.03
C LEU A 64 -6.82 -0.60 5.77
N PRO A 65 -7.42 -1.23 4.74
CA PRO A 65 -8.00 -0.50 3.62
C PRO A 65 -9.03 0.53 4.11
N ILE A 66 -9.14 1.67 3.40
CA ILE A 66 -9.97 2.81 3.82
C ILE A 66 -11.42 2.39 4.04
N GLU A 67 -11.98 1.58 3.14
CA GLU A 67 -13.37 1.11 3.18
C GLU A 67 -13.62 0.22 4.39
N VAL A 68 -12.67 -0.65 4.69
CA VAL A 68 -12.73 -1.58 5.83
C VAL A 68 -12.58 -0.82 7.15
N ALA A 69 -11.69 0.18 7.20
CA ALA A 69 -11.51 1.06 8.35
C ALA A 69 -12.76 1.91 8.62
N ALA A 70 -13.42 2.41 7.55
CA ALA A 70 -14.68 3.15 7.66
C ALA A 70 -15.82 2.26 8.19
N GLU A 71 -15.93 1.04 7.70
CA GLU A 71 -16.93 0.06 8.18
C GLU A 71 -16.70 -0.28 9.66
N LEU A 72 -15.45 -0.55 10.04
CA LEU A 72 -15.07 -0.84 11.42
C LEU A 72 -15.39 0.33 12.38
N LYS A 73 -15.11 1.56 11.97
CA LYS A 73 -15.47 2.76 12.75
C LYS A 73 -16.98 2.94 12.91
N ALA A 74 -17.74 2.67 11.84
CA ALA A 74 -19.20 2.87 11.85
C ALA A 74 -19.95 1.80 12.64
N LYS A 75 -19.54 0.54 12.54
CA LYS A 75 -20.28 -0.62 13.06
C LYS A 75 -19.62 -1.29 14.26
N GLY A 76 -18.33 -1.00 14.53
CA GLY A 76 -17.51 -1.72 15.53
C GLY A 76 -17.01 -3.08 15.05
N HIS A 77 -17.37 -3.50 13.85
CA HIS A 77 -16.89 -4.71 13.16
C HIS A 77 -16.85 -4.47 11.64
N ALA A 78 -16.13 -5.29 10.92
CA ALA A 78 -16.15 -5.34 9.47
C ALA A 78 -16.44 -6.78 9.04
N ASP A 79 -17.42 -6.93 8.15
CA ASP A 79 -17.86 -8.25 7.69
C ASP A 79 -16.88 -8.80 6.63
N ALA A 80 -16.70 -10.12 6.63
CA ALA A 80 -15.98 -10.78 5.55
C ALA A 80 -16.83 -10.76 4.27
N LYS A 81 -16.20 -10.36 3.15
CA LYS A 81 -16.88 -10.20 1.84
C LYS A 81 -16.36 -11.24 0.86
N HIS A 82 -17.26 -11.79 0.06
CA HIS A 82 -16.92 -12.63 -1.08
C HIS A 82 -16.64 -11.78 -2.32
N PHE A 83 -15.58 -12.15 -3.06
CA PHE A 83 -15.19 -11.55 -4.31
C PHE A 83 -15.03 -12.66 -5.34
N ASP A 84 -15.74 -12.56 -6.48
CA ASP A 84 -15.73 -13.57 -7.54
C ASP A 84 -14.42 -13.59 -8.33
N GLN A 85 -13.75 -12.45 -8.45
CA GLN A 85 -12.55 -12.31 -9.28
C GLN A 85 -11.51 -11.43 -8.61
N VAL A 86 -10.52 -12.07 -8.00
CA VAL A 86 -9.37 -11.41 -7.39
C VAL A 86 -8.09 -12.03 -7.92
N THR A 87 -7.12 -11.21 -8.27
CA THR A 87 -5.80 -11.68 -8.69
C THR A 87 -4.84 -11.60 -7.52
N MET A 88 -4.49 -12.77 -6.99
CA MET A 88 -3.49 -12.91 -5.93
C MET A 88 -2.09 -12.88 -6.51
N LEU A 89 -1.20 -12.12 -5.89
CA LEU A 89 0.23 -12.03 -6.20
C LEU A 89 1.04 -12.50 -5.00
N PHE A 90 1.97 -13.42 -5.23
CA PHE A 90 2.96 -13.85 -4.26
C PHE A 90 4.37 -13.66 -4.82
N THR A 91 5.27 -13.22 -3.97
CA THR A 91 6.71 -13.21 -4.28
C THR A 91 7.49 -13.95 -3.20
N ASP A 92 8.67 -14.43 -3.56
CA ASP A 92 9.60 -15.08 -2.64
C ASP A 92 11.03 -14.85 -3.13
N PHE A 93 11.99 -14.63 -2.20
CA PHE A 93 13.39 -14.50 -2.55
C PHE A 93 14.08 -15.86 -2.61
N LYS A 94 14.52 -16.23 -3.81
CA LYS A 94 15.20 -17.52 -4.04
C LYS A 94 16.49 -17.60 -3.24
N GLY A 95 16.58 -18.67 -2.42
CA GLY A 95 17.77 -18.89 -1.60
C GLY A 95 17.94 -17.87 -0.47
N PHE A 96 16.83 -17.30 0.02
CA PHE A 96 16.85 -16.29 1.08
C PHE A 96 17.71 -16.68 2.28
N THR A 97 17.57 -17.92 2.78
CA THR A 97 18.35 -18.42 3.93
C THR A 97 19.85 -18.31 3.68
N GLN A 98 20.32 -18.78 2.50
CA GLN A 98 21.74 -18.75 2.15
C GLN A 98 22.26 -17.31 1.99
N VAL A 99 21.48 -16.42 1.37
CA VAL A 99 21.88 -15.02 1.22
C VAL A 99 21.86 -14.28 2.55
N SER A 100 20.90 -14.60 3.42
CA SER A 100 20.79 -13.98 4.75
C SER A 100 21.96 -14.34 5.67
N GLU A 101 22.56 -15.53 5.51
CA GLU A 101 23.75 -15.93 6.26
C GLU A 101 25.00 -15.10 5.90
N LEU A 102 25.01 -14.44 4.73
CA LEU A 102 26.11 -13.59 4.26
C LEU A 102 25.97 -12.12 4.71
N LEU A 103 24.87 -11.77 5.36
CA LEU A 103 24.56 -10.42 5.81
C LEU A 103 24.47 -10.36 7.33
N THR A 104 24.82 -9.23 7.91
CA THR A 104 24.45 -8.96 9.29
C THR A 104 22.92 -8.80 9.44
N PRO A 105 22.33 -9.03 10.61
CA PRO A 105 20.91 -8.85 10.82
C PRO A 105 20.41 -7.44 10.43
N THR A 106 21.20 -6.41 10.67
CA THR A 106 20.88 -5.02 10.32
C THR A 106 20.85 -4.84 8.80
N GLU A 107 21.89 -5.29 8.08
CA GLU A 107 21.98 -5.22 6.62
C GLU A 107 20.85 -6.00 5.95
N LEU A 108 20.50 -7.15 6.50
CA LEU A 108 19.37 -7.96 6.01
C LEU A 108 18.04 -7.19 6.11
N VAL A 109 17.75 -6.61 7.27
CA VAL A 109 16.52 -5.84 7.49
C VAL A 109 16.49 -4.58 6.62
N GLU A 110 17.63 -3.89 6.46
CA GLU A 110 17.74 -2.72 5.58
C GLU A 110 17.46 -3.09 4.12
N GLU A 111 18.04 -4.20 3.62
CA GLU A 111 17.82 -4.63 2.25
C GLU A 111 16.37 -5.07 2.00
N LEU A 112 15.76 -5.83 2.92
CA LEU A 112 14.34 -6.17 2.87
C LEU A 112 13.46 -4.91 2.85
N ASN A 113 13.79 -3.93 3.68
CA ASN A 113 13.06 -2.67 3.74
C ASN A 113 13.16 -1.87 2.44
N VAL A 114 14.33 -1.86 1.78
CA VAL A 114 14.50 -1.25 0.44
C VAL A 114 13.59 -1.94 -0.57
N CYS A 115 13.59 -3.28 -0.60
CA CYS A 115 12.76 -4.05 -1.53
C CYS A 115 11.27 -3.82 -1.28
N PHE A 116 10.82 -3.97 -0.03
CA PHE A 116 9.40 -3.88 0.29
C PHE A 116 8.83 -2.46 0.15
N LYS A 117 9.61 -1.41 0.44
CA LYS A 117 9.23 -0.03 0.14
C LYS A 117 9.03 0.20 -1.36
N ALA A 118 9.92 -0.32 -2.18
CA ALA A 118 9.75 -0.22 -3.63
C ALA A 118 8.50 -0.99 -4.12
N PHE A 119 8.24 -2.16 -3.54
CA PHE A 119 7.02 -2.92 -3.84
C PHE A 119 5.76 -2.17 -3.42
N ASP A 120 5.75 -1.55 -2.24
CA ASP A 120 4.63 -0.73 -1.76
C ASP A 120 4.33 0.43 -2.72
N VAL A 121 5.36 1.10 -3.25
CA VAL A 121 5.21 2.16 -4.26
C VAL A 121 4.63 1.61 -5.57
N ILE A 122 5.12 0.45 -6.05
CA ILE A 122 4.62 -0.21 -7.25
C ILE A 122 3.14 -0.60 -7.06
N MET A 123 2.79 -1.22 -5.92
CA MET A 123 1.40 -1.57 -5.60
C MET A 123 0.49 -0.34 -5.63
N GLY A 124 0.91 0.76 -4.99
CA GLY A 124 0.16 2.03 -5.01
C GLY A 124 -0.04 2.59 -6.41
N THR A 125 0.99 2.53 -7.28
CA THR A 125 0.92 2.99 -8.68
C THR A 125 -0.11 2.21 -9.50
N HIS A 126 -0.21 0.92 -9.29
CA HIS A 126 -1.13 0.02 -9.99
C HIS A 126 -2.46 -0.20 -9.26
N ARG A 127 -2.68 0.46 -8.11
CA ARG A 127 -3.88 0.31 -7.26
C ARG A 127 -4.13 -1.14 -6.83
N ILE A 128 -3.06 -1.80 -6.41
CA ILE A 128 -3.07 -3.17 -5.89
C ILE A 128 -2.95 -3.11 -4.37
N GLU A 129 -3.79 -3.83 -3.67
CA GLU A 129 -3.78 -3.87 -2.22
C GLU A 129 -2.67 -4.78 -1.70
N LYS A 130 -1.79 -4.23 -0.87
CA LYS A 130 -0.85 -5.03 -0.08
C LYS A 130 -1.61 -5.74 1.03
N ILE A 131 -1.48 -7.04 1.12
CA ILE A 131 -2.15 -7.82 2.17
C ILE A 131 -1.22 -8.00 3.37
N LYS A 132 -0.05 -8.59 3.16
CA LYS A 132 0.93 -8.82 4.23
C LYS A 132 2.29 -9.26 3.66
N THR A 133 3.27 -9.28 4.54
CA THR A 133 4.53 -10.00 4.32
C THR A 133 4.56 -11.26 5.18
N ILE A 134 5.17 -12.33 4.68
CA ILE A 134 5.32 -13.61 5.38
C ILE A 134 6.80 -13.98 5.29
N GLY A 135 7.58 -13.55 6.30
CA GLY A 135 9.04 -13.63 6.21
C GLY A 135 9.57 -12.75 5.08
N ASP A 136 10.19 -13.38 4.08
CA ASP A 136 10.71 -12.76 2.87
C ASP A 136 9.70 -12.75 1.70
N ALA A 137 8.53 -13.33 1.88
CA ALA A 137 7.46 -13.32 0.89
C ALA A 137 6.59 -12.05 1.02
N TYR A 138 6.18 -11.50 -0.13
CA TYR A 138 5.24 -10.38 -0.22
C TYR A 138 3.95 -10.86 -0.87
N MET A 139 2.81 -10.57 -0.24
CA MET A 139 1.48 -10.95 -0.68
C MET A 139 0.64 -9.71 -0.96
N ALA A 140 0.09 -9.63 -2.17
CA ALA A 140 -0.78 -8.55 -2.61
C ALA A 140 -1.97 -9.09 -3.43
N ALA A 141 -2.99 -8.26 -3.63
CA ALA A 141 -4.19 -8.66 -4.34
C ALA A 141 -4.79 -7.50 -5.15
N GLY A 142 -5.12 -7.76 -6.41
CA GLY A 142 -5.87 -6.86 -7.27
C GLY A 142 -7.35 -7.22 -7.30
N GLY A 143 -8.24 -6.21 -7.19
CA GLY A 143 -9.69 -6.40 -7.16
C GLY A 143 -10.29 -6.44 -5.76
N VAL A 144 -9.52 -6.06 -4.75
CA VAL A 144 -9.96 -5.85 -3.37
C VAL A 144 -9.38 -4.52 -2.87
N PRO A 145 -9.98 -3.85 -1.88
CA PRO A 145 -11.23 -4.18 -1.17
C PRO A 145 -12.49 -3.92 -2.00
N GLU A 146 -12.35 -3.39 -3.20
CA GLU A 146 -13.42 -3.15 -4.15
C GLU A 146 -13.11 -3.78 -5.50
N PRO A 147 -14.09 -4.47 -6.15
CA PRO A 147 -13.93 -4.96 -7.50
C PRO A 147 -13.66 -3.80 -8.48
N ARG A 148 -12.72 -4.00 -9.40
CA ARG A 148 -12.34 -2.97 -10.37
C ARG A 148 -12.00 -3.59 -11.72
N ASP A 149 -12.51 -2.97 -12.78
CA ASP A 149 -12.12 -3.33 -14.14
C ASP A 149 -10.62 -3.12 -14.36
N GLY A 150 -9.99 -4.04 -15.05
CA GLY A 150 -8.55 -4.03 -15.32
C GLY A 150 -7.66 -4.46 -14.16
N ALA A 151 -8.22 -4.81 -12.97
CA ALA A 151 -7.43 -5.21 -11.81
C ALA A 151 -6.50 -6.39 -12.11
N VAL A 152 -6.92 -7.36 -12.92
CA VAL A 152 -6.11 -8.51 -13.34
C VAL A 152 -4.89 -8.05 -14.12
N ARG A 153 -5.10 -7.22 -15.15
CA ARG A 153 -4.04 -6.63 -15.95
C ARG A 153 -3.07 -5.82 -15.10
N ASP A 154 -3.59 -4.92 -14.27
CA ASP A 154 -2.77 -4.05 -13.43
C ASP A 154 -1.92 -4.86 -12.44
N THR A 155 -2.44 -5.99 -11.92
CA THR A 155 -1.66 -6.88 -11.05
C THR A 155 -0.52 -7.57 -11.81
N VAL A 156 -0.74 -7.97 -13.06
CA VAL A 156 0.32 -8.52 -13.92
C VAL A 156 1.38 -7.46 -14.22
N LEU A 157 0.98 -6.23 -14.53
CA LEU A 157 1.92 -5.12 -14.78
C LEU A 157 2.74 -4.79 -13.53
N ALA A 158 2.11 -4.74 -12.37
CA ALA A 158 2.80 -4.56 -11.08
C ALA A 158 3.86 -5.64 -10.83
N ALA A 159 3.53 -6.91 -11.11
CA ALA A 159 4.46 -8.02 -10.98
C ALA A 159 5.68 -7.89 -11.90
N LEU A 160 5.49 -7.42 -13.14
CA LEU A 160 6.56 -7.16 -14.09
C LEU A 160 7.45 -5.99 -13.66
N ASP A 161 6.85 -4.93 -13.12
CA ASP A 161 7.62 -3.79 -12.57
C ASP A 161 8.43 -4.20 -11.34
N MET A 162 7.88 -5.04 -10.46
CA MET A 162 8.62 -5.62 -9.33
C MET A 162 9.83 -6.43 -9.80
N GLN A 163 9.69 -7.29 -10.82
CA GLN A 163 10.81 -8.05 -11.38
C GLN A 163 11.85 -7.13 -12.01
N THR A 164 11.43 -6.08 -12.70
CA THR A 164 12.33 -5.08 -13.28
C THR A 164 13.13 -4.36 -12.20
N PHE A 165 12.49 -3.96 -11.09
CA PHE A 165 13.16 -3.37 -9.94
C PHE A 165 14.17 -4.35 -9.33
N MET A 166 13.77 -5.59 -9.07
CA MET A 166 14.64 -6.61 -8.45
C MET A 166 15.85 -6.94 -9.31
N GLN A 167 15.69 -7.01 -10.63
CA GLN A 167 16.80 -7.25 -11.53
C GLN A 167 17.83 -6.11 -11.49
N ARG A 168 17.38 -4.85 -11.49
CA ARG A 168 18.26 -3.68 -11.32
C ARG A 168 18.97 -3.73 -9.99
N ARG A 169 18.23 -3.94 -8.90
CA ARG A 169 18.77 -4.00 -7.54
C ARG A 169 19.81 -5.09 -7.39
N TYR A 170 19.56 -6.28 -7.93
CA TYR A 170 20.51 -7.38 -7.95
C TYR A 170 21.83 -7.00 -8.63
N VAL A 171 21.76 -6.41 -9.82
CA VAL A 171 22.95 -5.96 -10.56
C VAL A 171 23.74 -4.90 -9.80
N GLU A 172 23.06 -3.93 -9.17
CA GLU A 172 23.69 -2.89 -8.34
C GLU A 172 24.46 -3.53 -7.16
N ARG A 173 23.82 -4.45 -6.44
CA ARG A 173 24.42 -5.15 -5.29
C ARG A 173 25.64 -5.94 -5.70
N VAL A 174 25.53 -6.74 -6.74
CA VAL A 174 26.65 -7.57 -7.25
C VAL A 174 27.82 -6.70 -7.72
N ARG A 175 27.55 -5.58 -8.40
CA ARG A 175 28.60 -4.61 -8.80
C ARG A 175 29.31 -3.99 -7.60
N ALA A 176 28.61 -3.81 -6.50
CA ALA A 176 29.17 -3.33 -5.24
C ALA A 176 29.88 -4.43 -4.42
N GLY A 177 29.95 -5.66 -4.92
CA GLY A 177 30.54 -6.82 -4.19
C GLY A 177 29.67 -7.31 -3.04
N LEU A 178 28.37 -6.97 -3.02
CA LEU A 178 27.44 -7.32 -1.98
C LEU A 178 26.49 -8.44 -2.43
N PRO A 179 25.99 -9.28 -1.51
CA PRO A 179 24.98 -10.28 -1.82
C PRO A 179 23.69 -9.60 -2.29
N GLY A 180 23.03 -10.13 -3.31
CA GLY A 180 21.77 -9.62 -3.85
C GLY A 180 20.69 -10.69 -3.87
N PHE A 181 19.44 -10.30 -3.67
CA PHE A 181 18.28 -11.19 -3.76
C PHE A 181 17.81 -11.32 -5.20
N GLN A 182 17.43 -12.54 -5.55
CA GLN A 182 16.70 -12.85 -6.77
C GLN A 182 15.31 -13.32 -6.39
N MET A 183 14.28 -12.93 -7.18
CA MET A 183 12.89 -13.12 -6.81
C MET A 183 12.15 -14.00 -7.81
N ARG A 184 11.22 -14.81 -7.30
CA ARG A 184 10.16 -15.45 -8.07
C ARG A 184 8.85 -14.74 -7.82
N VAL A 185 7.98 -14.69 -8.81
CA VAL A 185 6.63 -14.13 -8.71
C VAL A 185 5.62 -15.10 -9.29
N GLY A 186 4.52 -15.29 -8.56
CA GLY A 186 3.41 -16.12 -9.00
C GLY A 186 2.07 -15.42 -8.86
N LEU A 187 1.20 -15.55 -9.89
CA LEU A 187 -0.15 -15.00 -9.86
C LEU A 187 -1.19 -16.06 -10.21
N HIS A 188 -2.33 -15.93 -9.55
CA HIS A 188 -3.54 -16.68 -9.88
C HIS A 188 -4.78 -15.82 -9.67
N THR A 189 -5.78 -15.97 -10.53
CA THR A 189 -7.04 -15.25 -10.46
C THR A 189 -8.19 -16.21 -10.16
N GLY A 190 -9.02 -15.88 -9.20
CA GLY A 190 -10.19 -16.66 -8.82
C GLY A 190 -10.97 -16.06 -7.66
N PRO A 191 -12.00 -16.76 -7.15
CA PRO A 191 -12.83 -16.28 -6.05
C PRO A 191 -12.09 -16.36 -4.71
N VAL A 192 -12.37 -15.38 -3.83
CA VAL A 192 -11.82 -15.30 -2.47
C VAL A 192 -12.85 -14.78 -1.48
N VAL A 193 -12.56 -14.95 -0.20
CA VAL A 193 -13.20 -14.20 0.88
C VAL A 193 -12.15 -13.31 1.53
N ALA A 194 -12.44 -12.02 1.67
CA ALA A 194 -11.54 -11.07 2.32
C ALA A 194 -12.24 -10.36 3.48
N GLY A 195 -11.50 -10.05 4.54
CA GLY A 195 -12.07 -9.41 5.73
C GLY A 195 -11.09 -9.32 6.88
N ILE A 196 -11.61 -8.97 8.06
CA ILE A 196 -10.86 -8.92 9.31
C ILE A 196 -11.23 -10.11 10.18
N VAL A 197 -10.24 -10.80 10.72
CA VAL A 197 -10.44 -11.89 11.68
C VAL A 197 -9.78 -11.58 13.00
N GLY A 198 -10.48 -11.87 14.09
CA GLY A 198 -10.04 -11.66 15.45
C GLY A 198 -10.48 -10.31 16.03
N VAL A 199 -10.22 -10.12 17.32
CA VAL A 199 -10.58 -8.89 18.08
C VAL A 199 -9.36 -8.12 18.56
N LYS A 200 -8.17 -8.67 18.40
CA LYS A 200 -6.89 -8.03 18.75
C LYS A 200 -5.95 -8.13 17.55
N LYS A 201 -5.16 -7.06 17.32
CA LYS A 201 -4.22 -6.97 16.19
C LYS A 201 -4.97 -7.20 14.88
N PHE A 202 -5.93 -6.35 14.60
CA PHE A 202 -6.67 -6.38 13.34
C PHE A 202 -5.72 -6.48 12.15
N ALA A 203 -5.99 -7.44 11.27
CA ALA A 203 -5.32 -7.57 10.00
C ALA A 203 -6.38 -7.87 8.93
N TYR A 204 -6.36 -7.10 7.86
CA TYR A 204 -7.11 -7.42 6.66
C TYR A 204 -6.41 -8.59 5.98
N ASP A 205 -7.11 -9.67 5.76
CA ASP A 205 -6.56 -10.88 5.16
C ASP A 205 -7.53 -11.51 4.14
N ILE A 206 -7.02 -12.45 3.37
CA ILE A 206 -7.73 -13.08 2.26
C ILE A 206 -7.64 -14.60 2.40
N TRP A 207 -8.77 -15.27 2.19
CA TRP A 207 -8.89 -16.74 2.27
C TRP A 207 -9.54 -17.30 1.02
N GLY A 208 -9.15 -18.51 0.68
CA GLY A 208 -9.69 -19.28 -0.44
C GLY A 208 -8.65 -20.13 -1.13
N ASP A 209 -9.12 -21.04 -1.98
CA ASP A 209 -8.27 -21.89 -2.79
C ASP A 209 -7.39 -21.11 -3.76
N THR A 210 -7.87 -19.96 -4.21
CA THR A 210 -7.16 -18.97 -5.05
C THR A 210 -5.83 -18.54 -4.42
N VAL A 211 -5.79 -18.30 -3.11
CA VAL A 211 -4.59 -17.92 -2.36
C VAL A 211 -3.55 -19.03 -2.43
N ASN A 212 -3.98 -20.28 -2.16
CA ASN A 212 -3.10 -21.45 -2.21
C ASN A 212 -2.55 -21.69 -3.62
N THR A 213 -3.40 -21.53 -4.65
CA THR A 213 -3.00 -21.72 -6.03
C THR A 213 -1.98 -20.64 -6.46
N ALA A 214 -2.17 -19.38 -6.09
CA ALA A 214 -1.21 -18.31 -6.35
C ALA A 214 0.18 -18.58 -5.70
N SER A 215 0.18 -19.07 -4.45
CA SER A 215 1.43 -19.50 -3.79
C SER A 215 2.10 -20.67 -4.54
N ARG A 216 1.31 -21.56 -5.18
CA ARG A 216 1.89 -22.61 -6.04
C ARG A 216 2.43 -22.07 -7.35
N MET A 217 1.81 -21.04 -7.91
CA MET A 217 2.38 -20.34 -9.08
C MET A 217 3.76 -19.76 -8.75
N GLU A 218 3.91 -19.12 -7.58
CA GLU A 218 5.19 -18.61 -7.11
C GLU A 218 6.22 -19.75 -6.95
N SER A 219 5.92 -20.76 -6.13
CA SER A 219 6.89 -21.82 -5.77
C SER A 219 7.28 -22.72 -6.96
N SER A 220 6.43 -22.81 -7.98
CA SER A 220 6.71 -23.47 -9.26
C SER A 220 7.32 -22.52 -10.31
N GLY A 221 7.50 -21.24 -9.97
CA GLY A 221 8.08 -20.22 -10.82
C GLY A 221 9.60 -20.33 -10.95
N GLU A 222 10.16 -19.54 -11.86
CA GLU A 222 11.59 -19.39 -12.07
C GLU A 222 12.05 -17.98 -11.66
N VAL A 223 13.31 -17.89 -11.22
CA VAL A 223 13.94 -16.62 -10.87
C VAL A 223 13.88 -15.63 -12.04
N GLY A 224 13.51 -14.40 -11.74
CA GLY A 224 13.44 -13.35 -12.74
C GLY A 224 12.21 -13.45 -13.67
N GLN A 225 11.31 -14.42 -13.45
CA GLN A 225 10.12 -14.62 -14.26
C GLN A 225 8.86 -14.31 -13.44
N VAL A 226 7.81 -13.89 -14.14
CA VAL A 226 6.44 -13.79 -13.60
C VAL A 226 5.66 -14.99 -14.12
N ASN A 227 5.28 -15.89 -13.21
CA ASN A 227 4.55 -17.13 -13.52
C ASN A 227 3.06 -16.97 -13.23
N ILE A 228 2.21 -17.21 -14.20
CA ILE A 228 0.76 -17.05 -14.07
C ILE A 228 0.03 -18.36 -14.40
N SER A 229 -1.11 -18.56 -13.76
CA SER A 229 -2.00 -19.68 -14.07
C SER A 229 -2.78 -19.45 -15.37
N GLU A 230 -3.34 -20.53 -15.93
CA GLU A 230 -4.26 -20.45 -17.06
C GLU A 230 -5.44 -19.49 -16.82
N ALA A 231 -6.03 -19.52 -15.60
CA ALA A 231 -7.13 -18.63 -15.23
C ALA A 231 -6.75 -17.15 -15.36
N THR A 232 -5.53 -16.78 -14.96
CA THR A 232 -5.03 -15.42 -15.15
C THR A 232 -4.71 -15.15 -16.63
N TYR A 233 -4.05 -16.11 -17.30
CA TYR A 233 -3.68 -15.99 -18.73
C TYR A 233 -4.89 -15.68 -19.61
N VAL A 234 -5.99 -16.40 -19.47
CA VAL A 234 -7.20 -16.20 -20.28
C VAL A 234 -7.74 -14.77 -20.19
N LEU A 235 -7.58 -14.13 -19.04
CA LEU A 235 -8.07 -12.76 -18.78
C LEU A 235 -7.15 -11.67 -19.34
N VAL A 236 -5.86 -11.99 -19.61
CA VAL A 236 -4.87 -10.99 -20.05
C VAL A 236 -4.18 -11.34 -21.39
N LYS A 237 -4.52 -12.47 -22.01
CA LYS A 237 -3.87 -12.97 -23.23
C LYS A 237 -3.94 -12.01 -24.43
N ASP A 238 -4.96 -11.17 -24.47
CA ASP A 238 -5.21 -10.24 -25.56
C ASP A 238 -4.62 -8.83 -25.29
N GLU A 239 -3.90 -8.66 -24.16
CA GLU A 239 -3.25 -7.39 -23.82
C GLU A 239 -2.07 -7.13 -24.79
N PRO A 240 -2.07 -5.96 -25.48
CA PRO A 240 -1.12 -5.68 -26.55
C PRO A 240 0.34 -5.54 -26.08
N ASP A 241 0.52 -5.17 -24.81
CA ASP A 241 1.82 -4.91 -24.21
C ASP A 241 2.49 -6.15 -23.61
N LEU A 242 1.76 -7.28 -23.54
CA LEU A 242 2.20 -8.52 -22.91
C LEU A 242 2.59 -9.59 -23.92
N ALA A 243 3.61 -10.34 -23.58
CA ALA A 243 4.06 -11.54 -24.30
C ALA A 243 4.03 -12.73 -23.34
N PHE A 244 3.58 -13.88 -23.84
CA PHE A 244 3.40 -15.08 -23.04
C PHE A 244 4.20 -16.24 -23.60
N LYS A 245 4.75 -17.06 -22.70
CA LYS A 245 5.42 -18.31 -23.02
C LYS A 245 4.74 -19.44 -22.25
N ALA A 246 4.05 -20.33 -22.93
CA ALA A 246 3.45 -21.51 -22.31
C ALA A 246 4.55 -22.39 -21.70
N ARG A 247 4.29 -22.89 -20.50
CA ARG A 247 5.10 -23.86 -19.78
C ARG A 247 4.52 -25.28 -19.85
N GLY A 248 3.28 -25.38 -20.31
CA GLY A 248 2.47 -26.60 -20.23
C GLY A 248 2.05 -26.92 -18.81
N LYS A 249 1.71 -28.17 -18.59
CA LYS A 249 1.31 -28.71 -17.28
C LYS A 249 2.51 -28.87 -16.37
N VAL A 250 2.49 -28.15 -15.26
CA VAL A 250 3.54 -28.19 -14.23
C VAL A 250 2.96 -28.79 -12.96
N GLN A 251 3.67 -29.73 -12.37
CA GLN A 251 3.27 -30.36 -11.12
C GLN A 251 3.31 -29.35 -9.96
N ALA A 252 2.16 -29.06 -9.36
CA ALA A 252 2.02 -28.16 -8.23
C ALA A 252 1.67 -28.93 -6.95
N LYS A 253 2.43 -28.73 -5.88
CA LYS A 253 2.28 -29.48 -4.62
C LYS A 253 0.85 -29.33 -4.07
N GLY A 254 0.13 -30.46 -3.93
CA GLY A 254 -1.22 -30.50 -3.41
C GLY A 254 -2.32 -30.02 -4.36
N LYS A 255 -1.98 -29.74 -5.65
CA LYS A 255 -2.91 -29.27 -6.68
C LYS A 255 -2.89 -30.14 -7.96
N GLY A 256 -1.95 -31.08 -8.05
CA GLY A 256 -1.75 -31.84 -9.28
C GLY A 256 -1.08 -31.00 -10.37
N GLU A 257 -1.39 -31.32 -11.63
CA GLU A 257 -0.87 -30.61 -12.79
C GLU A 257 -1.70 -29.35 -13.08
N LEU A 258 -1.03 -28.21 -13.19
CA LEU A 258 -1.63 -26.92 -13.54
C LEU A 258 -0.96 -26.36 -14.78
N GLU A 259 -1.78 -25.88 -15.73
CA GLU A 259 -1.29 -25.15 -16.91
C GLU A 259 -0.75 -23.78 -16.46
N MET A 260 0.49 -23.49 -16.86
CA MET A 260 1.22 -22.29 -16.43
C MET A 260 1.82 -21.55 -17.62
N TYR A 261 1.99 -20.26 -17.44
CA TYR A 261 2.57 -19.38 -18.43
C TYR A 261 3.56 -18.41 -17.78
N PHE A 262 4.70 -18.17 -18.44
CA PHE A 262 5.48 -16.97 -18.13
C PHE A 262 4.92 -15.79 -18.89
N VAL A 263 4.82 -14.64 -18.22
CA VAL A 263 4.45 -13.37 -18.84
C VAL A 263 5.62 -12.39 -18.77
N ASN A 264 5.83 -11.64 -19.84
CA ASN A 264 6.87 -10.64 -19.97
C ASN A 264 6.33 -9.42 -20.76
N TRP A 265 7.07 -8.31 -20.70
CA TRP A 265 6.82 -7.21 -21.62
C TRP A 265 7.06 -7.63 -23.08
N LYS A 266 6.21 -7.20 -23.99
CA LYS A 266 6.45 -7.34 -25.42
C LYS A 266 7.59 -6.41 -25.82
N SER A 267 8.59 -6.90 -26.55
CA SER A 267 9.88 -6.23 -26.82
C SER A 267 9.84 -4.79 -27.38
N ALA A 268 8.68 -4.31 -27.86
CA ALA A 268 8.49 -2.94 -28.33
C ALA A 268 8.05 -1.95 -27.24
N THR A 269 7.72 -2.42 -26.03
CA THR A 269 7.04 -1.65 -24.97
C THR A 269 7.93 -1.44 -23.74
N VAL A 270 9.25 -1.42 -23.90
CA VAL A 270 10.13 -1.03 -22.77
C VAL A 270 9.83 0.42 -22.42
N ARG A 271 8.82 0.63 -21.57
CA ARG A 271 8.58 1.92 -20.92
C ARG A 271 9.82 2.26 -20.12
N ARG A 272 10.45 3.40 -20.43
CA ARG A 272 11.44 3.99 -19.55
C ARG A 272 10.78 4.14 -18.18
N PRO A 273 11.42 3.72 -17.08
CA PRO A 273 10.89 3.97 -15.76
C PRO A 273 10.62 5.48 -15.65
N THR A 274 9.44 5.86 -15.24
CA THR A 274 9.19 7.22 -14.77
C THR A 274 10.13 7.42 -13.59
N ASP A 275 11.12 8.29 -13.76
CA ASP A 275 11.95 8.81 -12.68
C ASP A 275 11.02 9.49 -11.66
N HIS A 276 10.59 8.74 -10.68
CA HIS A 276 10.01 9.33 -9.49
C HIS A 276 11.20 9.72 -8.61
N GLY A 277 11.44 11.04 -8.58
CA GLY A 277 12.53 11.73 -7.96
C GLY A 277 12.82 11.29 -6.53
N ALA A 278 14.07 11.54 -6.21
CA ALA A 278 14.71 11.40 -4.91
C ALA A 278 13.93 12.03 -3.75
#